data_95e5cb07a911a2da8234fa1d31093ddb
#
_entry.id   95e5cb07a911a2da8234fa1d31093ddb
#
_cell.length_a   1.000
_cell.length_b   1.000
_cell.length_c   1.000
_cell.angle_alpha   90.00
_cell.angle_beta   90.00
_cell.angle_gamma   90.00
#
_symmetry.space_group_name_H-M   'P 1'
#
loop_
_entity.id
_entity.type
_entity.pdbx_description
1 polymer ?
#
loop_
_entity_poly.entity_id
_entity_poly.type
_entity_poly.pdbx_seq_one_letter_code
_entity_poly.pdbx_strand_id
1 'polypeptide(L)'
;GSKRTHKNYAYSLQTTLGVKGAEQPYGIRTVVDSRLRYIRNLFPENDFSIPASRNLTKDTALGSLDEQLFSQRYSTRPKEELFDVINDPYCQSNLVENAEYRADLNRLSNNLTRWMISQNDLGRETENAAEGRQADWVKSKKQGN
;
A
#
# COMPACT_ATOMS: atom_id res chain seq x y z
N GLY A 1 -14.03 12.59 -33.37
CA GLY A 1 -13.10 12.03 -32.35
C GLY A 1 -13.83 11.91 -31.03
N SER A 2 -14.01 10.66 -30.53
CA SER A 2 -14.59 10.43 -29.20
C SER A 2 -13.68 11.04 -28.14
N LYS A 3 -14.21 11.99 -27.37
CA LYS A 3 -13.52 12.46 -26.16
C LYS A 3 -13.35 11.24 -25.24
N ARG A 4 -12.13 10.71 -25.12
CA ARG A 4 -11.80 9.74 -24.07
C ARG A 4 -11.99 10.46 -22.74
N THR A 5 -13.03 10.11 -22.00
CA THR A 5 -13.18 10.51 -20.61
C THR A 5 -12.07 9.81 -19.82
N HIS A 6 -11.11 10.59 -19.34
CA HIS A 6 -10.12 10.08 -18.41
C HIS A 6 -10.83 9.63 -17.12
N LYS A 7 -10.43 8.49 -16.59
CA LYS A 7 -10.92 8.04 -15.27
C LYS A 7 -10.49 9.06 -14.23
N ASN A 8 -11.43 9.50 -13.39
CA ASN A 8 -11.15 10.46 -12.32
C ASN A 8 -10.27 9.89 -11.21
N TYR A 9 -10.15 8.54 -11.13
CA TYR A 9 -9.40 7.83 -10.12
C TYR A 9 -8.62 6.68 -10.73
N ALA A 10 -7.41 6.47 -10.22
CA ALA A 10 -6.64 5.25 -10.42
C ALA A 10 -6.48 4.53 -9.08
N TYR A 11 -6.52 3.19 -9.12
CA TYR A 11 -6.40 2.35 -7.94
C TYR A 11 -5.20 1.43 -8.11
N SER A 12 -4.53 1.16 -7.00
CA SER A 12 -3.48 0.16 -6.95
C SER A 12 -3.53 -0.61 -5.65
N LEU A 13 -2.98 -1.80 -5.69
CA LEU A 13 -2.82 -2.65 -4.52
C LEU A 13 -1.42 -3.25 -4.51
N GLN A 14 -0.92 -3.50 -3.32
CA GLN A 14 0.24 -4.33 -3.07
C GLN A 14 -0.15 -5.40 -2.06
N THR A 15 0.29 -6.61 -2.31
CA THR A 15 0.20 -7.73 -1.38
C THR A 15 1.60 -8.28 -1.13
N THR A 16 1.85 -8.82 0.04
CA THR A 16 3.11 -9.53 0.33
C THR A 16 3.08 -10.97 -0.15
N LEU A 17 1.92 -11.47 -0.52
CA LEU A 17 1.79 -12.81 -1.06
C LEU A 17 2.43 -12.93 -2.43
N GLY A 18 3.31 -13.94 -2.56
CA GLY A 18 4.11 -14.11 -3.77
C GLY A 18 5.44 -13.37 -3.73
N VAL A 19 5.69 -12.54 -2.73
CA VAL A 19 7.03 -11.98 -2.48
C VAL A 19 7.83 -13.01 -1.69
N LYS A 20 8.79 -13.66 -2.35
CA LYS A 20 9.66 -14.65 -1.71
C LYS A 20 10.38 -14.05 -0.50
N GLY A 21 10.17 -14.63 0.67
CA GLY A 21 10.80 -14.20 1.91
C GLY A 21 10.08 -13.05 2.64
N ALA A 22 8.83 -12.72 2.30
CA ALA A 22 7.98 -11.92 3.16
C ALA A 22 7.62 -12.75 4.40
N GLU A 23 7.84 -12.18 5.58
CA GLU A 23 7.65 -12.90 6.86
C GLU A 23 6.25 -12.69 7.43
N GLN A 24 5.61 -11.56 7.09
CA GLN A 24 4.31 -11.18 7.62
C GLN A 24 3.43 -10.62 6.50
N PRO A 25 2.10 -10.76 6.60
CA PRO A 25 1.20 -10.12 5.68
C PRO A 25 1.30 -8.60 5.78
N TYR A 26 1.41 -7.94 4.64
CA TYR A 26 1.41 -6.49 4.54
C TYR A 26 0.68 -6.07 3.27
N GLY A 27 -0.59 -5.76 3.39
CA GLY A 27 -1.41 -5.31 2.28
C GLY A 27 -1.51 -3.80 2.22
N ILE A 28 -1.35 -3.22 1.04
CA ILE A 28 -1.53 -1.79 0.79
C ILE A 28 -2.63 -1.62 -0.24
N ARG A 29 -3.53 -0.66 -0.03
CA ARG A 29 -4.54 -0.23 -0.99
C ARG A 29 -4.42 1.26 -1.22
N THR A 30 -4.49 1.67 -2.47
CA THR A 30 -4.25 3.07 -2.84
C THR A 30 -5.29 3.54 -3.84
N VAL A 31 -5.72 4.78 -3.67
CA VAL A 31 -6.45 5.54 -4.69
C VAL A 31 -5.75 6.88 -4.94
N VAL A 32 -5.68 7.27 -6.19
CA VAL A 32 -5.15 8.57 -6.58
C VAL A 32 -6.13 9.24 -7.52
N ASP A 33 -6.35 10.53 -7.31
CA ASP A 33 -7.01 11.41 -8.26
C ASP A 33 -5.98 12.32 -8.99
N SER A 34 -6.41 13.41 -9.56
CA SER A 34 -5.52 14.33 -10.29
C SER A 34 -4.51 15.06 -9.40
N ARG A 35 -4.70 15.06 -8.08
CA ARG A 35 -3.87 15.82 -7.12
C ARG A 35 -3.47 15.03 -5.89
N LEU A 36 -4.37 14.23 -5.34
CA LEU A 36 -4.19 13.61 -4.04
C LEU A 36 -4.04 12.10 -4.17
N ARG A 37 -3.13 11.53 -3.38
CA ARG A 37 -2.95 10.10 -3.18
C ARG A 37 -3.33 9.73 -1.77
N TYR A 38 -4.30 8.83 -1.63
CA TYR A 38 -4.65 8.21 -0.35
C TYR A 38 -4.18 6.77 -0.33
N ILE A 39 -3.55 6.38 0.77
CA ILE A 39 -3.02 5.04 1.02
C ILE A 39 -3.66 4.49 2.29
N ARG A 40 -4.08 3.24 2.24
CA ARG A 40 -4.52 2.45 3.39
C ARG A 40 -3.59 1.28 3.59
N ASN A 41 -2.90 1.26 4.72
CA ASN A 41 -2.05 0.15 5.15
C ASN A 41 -2.91 -0.80 5.99
N LEU A 42 -3.05 -2.05 5.53
CA LEU A 42 -3.98 -3.01 6.14
C LEU A 42 -3.42 -3.62 7.44
N PHE A 43 -2.10 -3.63 7.59
CA PHE A 43 -1.40 -4.18 8.76
C PHE A 43 -0.37 -3.17 9.27
N PRO A 44 -0.80 -2.01 9.80
CA PRO A 44 0.12 -0.99 10.27
C PRO A 44 0.92 -1.42 11.52
N GLU A 45 0.49 -2.49 12.19
CA GLU A 45 1.18 -3.13 13.30
C GLU A 45 2.37 -4.00 12.88
N ASN A 46 2.47 -4.36 11.59
CA ASN A 46 3.54 -5.17 11.05
C ASN A 46 4.59 -4.29 10.38
N ASP A 47 5.84 -4.71 10.44
CA ASP A 47 6.90 -4.09 9.66
C ASP A 47 6.75 -4.42 8.17
N PHE A 48 6.93 -3.42 7.32
CA PHE A 48 7.02 -3.64 5.89
C PHE A 48 8.39 -4.25 5.56
N SER A 49 8.46 -5.56 5.58
CA SER A 49 9.69 -6.32 5.34
C SER A 49 9.58 -7.17 4.08
N ILE A 50 10.22 -6.71 3.02
CA ILE A 50 10.50 -7.51 1.84
C ILE A 50 12.02 -7.63 1.66
N PRO A 51 12.55 -8.62 0.93
CA PRO A 51 14.00 -8.79 0.78
C PRO A 51 14.74 -7.54 0.33
N ALA A 52 14.14 -6.75 -0.55
CA ALA A 52 14.71 -5.48 -1.02
C ALA A 52 14.78 -4.41 0.09
N SER A 53 13.75 -4.31 0.94
CA SER A 53 13.74 -3.32 2.04
C SER A 53 14.70 -3.68 3.17
N ARG A 54 14.91 -4.99 3.43
CA ARG A 54 15.84 -5.45 4.45
C ARG A 54 17.30 -5.04 4.19
N ASN A 55 17.72 -5.02 2.95
CA ASN A 55 19.04 -4.53 2.60
C ASN A 55 19.13 -3.02 2.79
N LEU A 56 18.12 -2.27 2.37
CA LEU A 56 18.06 -0.83 2.57
C LEU A 56 18.15 -0.47 4.07
N THR A 57 17.41 -1.15 4.93
CA THR A 57 17.43 -0.88 6.37
C THR A 57 18.74 -1.28 7.06
N LYS A 58 19.45 -2.29 6.56
CA LYS A 58 20.78 -2.65 7.06
C LYS A 58 21.85 -1.63 6.71
N ASP A 59 21.83 -1.16 5.47
CA ASP A 59 22.80 -0.21 4.97
C ASP A 59 22.60 1.17 5.62
N THR A 60 21.35 1.56 5.89
CA THR A 60 21.01 2.85 6.51
C THR A 60 21.17 2.87 8.03
N ALA A 61 21.28 1.72 8.71
CA ALA A 61 21.53 1.67 10.16
C ALA A 61 22.88 2.29 10.57
N LEU A 62 23.81 2.40 9.64
CA LEU A 62 25.12 3.05 9.81
C LEU A 62 25.20 4.42 9.12
N GLY A 63 24.12 4.86 8.49
CA GLY A 63 24.06 6.10 7.71
C GLY A 63 23.77 7.35 8.52
N SER A 64 23.54 8.44 7.81
CA SER A 64 23.15 9.73 8.38
C SER A 64 21.80 9.64 9.11
N LEU A 65 21.49 10.65 9.94
CA LEU A 65 20.18 10.74 10.62
C LEU A 65 19.02 10.72 9.63
N ASP A 66 19.14 11.37 8.48
CA ASP A 66 18.13 11.41 7.44
C ASP A 66 17.88 10.02 6.83
N GLU A 67 18.94 9.24 6.60
CA GLU A 67 18.82 7.86 6.11
C GLU A 67 18.17 6.94 7.14
N GLN A 68 18.49 7.13 8.42
CA GLN A 68 17.86 6.38 9.51
C GLN A 68 16.35 6.71 9.61
N LEU A 69 15.97 7.98 9.56
CA LEU A 69 14.57 8.43 9.57
C LEU A 69 13.81 7.93 8.33
N PHE A 70 14.44 7.94 7.17
CA PHE A 70 13.87 7.37 5.95
C PHE A 70 13.63 5.87 6.08
N SER A 71 14.61 5.14 6.58
CA SER A 71 14.52 3.70 6.80
C SER A 71 13.39 3.35 7.78
N GLN A 72 13.30 4.06 8.90
CA GLN A 72 12.25 3.88 9.89
C GLN A 72 10.86 4.13 9.29
N ARG A 73 10.71 5.24 8.55
CA ARG A 73 9.47 5.59 7.87
C ARG A 73 9.09 4.58 6.79
N TYR A 74 10.06 3.94 6.17
CA TYR A 74 9.81 2.91 5.16
C TYR A 74 9.33 1.60 5.78
N SER A 75 9.87 1.21 6.93
CA SER A 75 9.51 -0.03 7.61
C SER A 75 8.21 0.09 8.42
N THR A 76 8.01 1.21 9.11
CA THR A 76 6.82 1.43 9.97
C THR A 76 5.90 2.46 9.32
N ARG A 77 4.73 2.03 8.86
CA ARG A 77 3.77 2.92 8.19
C ARG A 77 2.52 3.14 9.03
N PRO A 78 1.97 4.36 9.06
CA PRO A 78 0.70 4.60 9.71
C PRO A 78 -0.44 3.87 8.99
N LYS A 79 -1.59 3.73 9.66
CA LYS A 79 -2.78 3.09 9.08
C LYS A 79 -3.26 3.77 7.80
N GLU A 80 -3.17 5.09 7.76
CA GLU A 80 -3.62 5.92 6.63
C GLU A 80 -2.57 6.97 6.28
N GLU A 81 -2.43 7.23 4.99
CA GLU A 81 -1.55 8.27 4.47
C GLU A 81 -2.27 9.06 3.39
N LEU A 82 -2.09 10.38 3.38
CA LEU A 82 -2.61 11.28 2.36
C LEU A 82 -1.51 12.21 1.89
N PHE A 83 -1.30 12.31 0.60
CA PHE A 83 -0.25 13.14 0.00
C PHE A 83 -0.79 14.00 -1.14
N ASP A 84 -0.31 15.23 -1.24
CA ASP A 84 -0.51 16.11 -2.39
C ASP A 84 0.59 15.85 -3.41
N VAL A 85 0.36 14.96 -4.38
CA VAL A 85 1.40 14.53 -5.33
C VAL A 85 1.83 15.60 -6.34
N ILE A 86 1.15 16.74 -6.37
CA ILE A 86 1.54 17.89 -7.18
C ILE A 86 2.58 18.74 -6.44
N ASN A 87 2.32 19.05 -5.14
CA ASN A 87 3.19 19.88 -4.33
C ASN A 87 4.26 19.07 -3.58
N ASP A 88 4.00 17.78 -3.36
CA ASP A 88 4.89 16.83 -2.70
C ASP A 88 4.99 15.53 -3.53
N PRO A 89 5.68 15.56 -4.68
CA PRO A 89 5.77 14.41 -5.58
C PRO A 89 6.49 13.21 -4.96
N TYR A 90 7.29 13.43 -3.92
CA TYR A 90 7.99 12.37 -3.19
C TYR A 90 7.23 11.85 -1.98
N CYS A 91 6.00 12.35 -1.72
CA CYS A 91 5.13 11.90 -0.63
C CYS A 91 5.81 11.95 0.74
N GLN A 92 6.46 13.07 1.04
CA GLN A 92 7.22 13.24 2.29
C GLN A 92 6.35 13.72 3.46
N SER A 93 5.28 14.47 3.18
CA SER A 93 4.44 15.11 4.17
C SER A 93 3.05 14.45 4.20
N ASN A 94 2.81 13.59 5.22
CA ASN A 94 1.51 12.97 5.40
C ASN A 94 0.48 13.98 5.92
N LEU A 95 -0.58 14.22 5.15
CA LEU A 95 -1.63 15.20 5.41
C LEU A 95 -2.84 14.64 6.18
N VAL A 96 -2.79 13.39 6.61
CA VAL A 96 -3.92 12.71 7.27
C VAL A 96 -4.45 13.48 8.50
N GLU A 97 -3.56 14.09 9.28
CA GLU A 97 -3.92 14.86 10.47
C GLU A 97 -4.25 16.34 10.17
N ASN A 98 -4.04 16.80 8.92
CA ASN A 98 -4.34 18.18 8.57
C ASN A 98 -5.84 18.38 8.37
N ALA A 99 -6.44 19.24 9.19
CA ALA A 99 -7.88 19.52 9.19
C ALA A 99 -8.40 20.06 7.85
N GLU A 100 -7.58 20.79 7.10
CA GLU A 100 -7.92 21.33 5.76
C GLU A 100 -8.22 20.23 4.74
N TYR A 101 -7.60 19.07 4.88
CA TYR A 101 -7.76 17.93 3.98
C TYR A 101 -8.79 16.90 4.45
N ARG A 102 -9.51 17.16 5.55
CA ARG A 102 -10.48 16.20 6.12
C ARG A 102 -11.56 15.77 5.13
N ALA A 103 -12.08 16.70 4.35
CA ALA A 103 -13.10 16.40 3.33
C ALA A 103 -12.54 15.50 2.21
N ASP A 104 -11.33 15.79 1.76
CA ASP A 104 -10.64 15.01 0.73
C ASP A 104 -10.25 13.62 1.23
N LEU A 105 -9.76 13.51 2.45
CA LEU A 105 -9.48 12.24 3.12
C LEU A 105 -10.72 11.34 3.12
N ASN A 106 -11.86 11.87 3.59
CA ASN A 106 -13.13 11.14 3.62
C ASN A 106 -13.59 10.73 2.21
N ARG A 107 -13.48 11.62 1.25
CA ARG A 107 -13.84 11.36 -0.14
C ARG A 107 -13.03 10.22 -0.75
N LEU A 108 -11.70 10.26 -0.60
CA LEU A 108 -10.80 9.25 -1.17
C LEU A 108 -10.90 7.92 -0.44
N SER A 109 -10.99 7.93 0.90
CA SER A 109 -11.19 6.74 1.72
C SER A 109 -12.48 6.01 1.35
N ASN A 110 -13.60 6.74 1.21
CA ASN A 110 -14.87 6.16 0.77
C ASN A 110 -14.81 5.63 -0.67
N ASN A 111 -14.08 6.32 -1.54
CA ASN A 111 -13.88 5.88 -2.93
C ASN A 111 -13.10 4.57 -3.00
N LEU A 112 -12.00 4.48 -2.25
CA LEU A 112 -11.20 3.27 -2.13
C LEU A 112 -12.04 2.10 -1.58
N THR A 113 -12.82 2.34 -0.52
CA THR A 113 -13.69 1.31 0.08
C THR A 113 -14.70 0.77 -0.94
N ARG A 114 -15.37 1.64 -1.71
CA ARG A 114 -16.31 1.21 -2.76
C ARG A 114 -15.62 0.39 -3.85
N TRP A 115 -14.42 0.79 -4.24
CA TRP A 115 -13.64 0.04 -5.21
C TRP A 115 -13.25 -1.35 -4.66
N MET A 116 -12.74 -1.42 -3.43
CA MET A 116 -12.41 -2.70 -2.78
C MET A 116 -13.62 -3.65 -2.75
N ILE A 117 -14.79 -3.15 -2.35
CA ILE A 117 -16.05 -3.93 -2.36
C ILE A 117 -16.37 -4.45 -3.77
N SER A 118 -16.23 -3.62 -4.80
CA SER A 118 -16.49 -4.01 -6.20
C SER A 118 -15.52 -5.08 -6.73
N GLN A 119 -14.36 -5.24 -6.07
CA GLN A 119 -13.35 -6.25 -6.38
C GLN A 119 -13.42 -7.48 -5.45
N ASN A 120 -14.43 -7.57 -4.57
CA ASN A 120 -14.49 -8.57 -3.50
C ASN A 120 -13.26 -8.58 -2.59
N ASP A 121 -12.64 -7.40 -2.41
CA ASP A 121 -11.49 -7.22 -1.53
C ASP A 121 -11.96 -6.85 -0.13
N LEU A 122 -11.87 -7.80 0.79
CA LEU A 122 -12.22 -7.67 2.21
C LEU A 122 -11.06 -7.14 3.05
N GLY A 123 -10.03 -6.58 2.42
CA GLY A 123 -8.85 -6.04 3.10
C GLY A 123 -8.04 -7.11 3.81
N ARG A 124 -7.95 -7.04 5.14
CA ARG A 124 -7.17 -7.99 5.95
C ARG A 124 -7.57 -9.45 5.74
N GLU A 125 -8.86 -9.73 5.61
CA GLU A 125 -9.35 -11.09 5.36
C GLU A 125 -8.85 -11.61 4.01
N THR A 126 -8.89 -10.77 2.98
CA THR A 126 -8.36 -11.09 1.65
C THR A 126 -6.87 -11.40 1.69
N GLU A 127 -6.07 -10.60 2.42
CA GLU A 127 -4.64 -10.84 2.58
C GLU A 127 -4.36 -12.13 3.36
N ASN A 128 -5.01 -12.34 4.50
CA ASN A 128 -4.82 -13.54 5.33
C ASN A 128 -5.20 -14.83 4.59
N ALA A 129 -6.26 -14.79 3.76
CA ALA A 129 -6.68 -15.94 2.97
C ALA A 129 -5.75 -16.23 1.77
N ALA A 130 -4.89 -15.30 1.41
CA ALA A 130 -4.06 -15.40 0.23
C ALA A 130 -2.96 -16.46 0.35
N GLU A 131 -2.43 -16.72 1.56
CA GLU A 131 -1.44 -17.78 1.81
C GLU A 131 -2.00 -19.16 1.49
N GLY A 132 -3.23 -19.45 1.96
CA GLY A 132 -3.92 -20.70 1.65
C GLY A 132 -4.12 -20.89 0.14
N ARG A 133 -4.57 -19.87 -0.57
CA ARG A 133 -4.75 -19.91 -2.03
C ARG A 133 -3.45 -20.18 -2.78
N GLN A 134 -2.33 -19.62 -2.34
CA GLN A 134 -1.03 -19.88 -2.93
C GLN A 134 -0.57 -21.33 -2.70
N ALA A 135 -0.75 -21.85 -1.51
CA ALA A 135 -0.43 -23.24 -1.18
C ALA A 135 -1.24 -24.22 -2.04
N ASP A 136 -2.53 -23.97 -2.23
CA ASP A 136 -3.41 -24.80 -3.07
C ASP A 136 -3.02 -24.72 -4.55
N TRP A 137 -2.67 -23.54 -5.05
CA TRP A 137 -2.15 -23.38 -6.42
C TRP A 137 -0.85 -24.16 -6.65
N VAL A 138 0.09 -24.12 -5.70
CA VAL A 138 1.34 -24.89 -5.78
C VAL A 138 1.08 -26.38 -5.79
N LYS A 139 0.15 -26.86 -4.97
CA LYS A 139 -0.28 -28.29 -4.96
C LYS A 139 -0.90 -28.71 -6.29
N SER A 140 -1.80 -27.90 -6.84
CA SER A 140 -2.46 -28.20 -8.13
C SER A 140 -1.46 -28.31 -9.30
N LYS A 141 -0.45 -27.47 -9.31
CA LYS A 141 0.63 -27.51 -10.33
C LYS A 141 1.49 -28.77 -10.23
N LYS A 142 1.71 -29.29 -8.99
CA LYS A 142 2.48 -30.53 -8.78
C LYS A 142 1.70 -31.81 -9.15
N GLN A 143 0.36 -31.74 -9.14
CA GLN A 143 -0.49 -32.87 -9.51
C GLN A 143 -0.82 -32.93 -11.01
N GLY A 144 -0.56 -31.86 -11.76
CA GLY A 144 -0.82 -31.75 -13.19
C GLY A 144 0.38 -32.03 -14.09
N ASN A 145 1.50 -32.50 -13.55
CA ASN A 145 2.66 -33.05 -14.24
C ASN A 145 2.79 -34.53 -13.88
#